data_6d4d293cb78ee6f10ef835443daa807a
#
_entry.id   6d4d293cb78ee6f10ef835443daa807a
#
_cell.length_a   1.000
_cell.length_b   1.000
_cell.length_c   1.000
_cell.angle_alpha   90.00
_cell.angle_beta   90.00
_cell.angle_gamma   90.00
#
_symmetry.space_group_name_H-M   'P 1'
#
loop_
_entity.id
_entity.type
_entity.pdbx_description
1 polymer ?
#
loop_
_entity_poly.entity_id
_entity_poly.type
_entity_poly.pdbx_seq_one_letter_code
_entity_poly.pdbx_strand_id
1 'polypeptide(L)'
;MVLNPVRDEFITAGSLTFHYVQWGERGSPIVCMHGLTANAFCFQALADDLARDHRVYAYDLRGRGDSDKPEHGYSVPIHADDLLKLLDALHLERPILLGHSLGALISLYFAAHYPQQLSKLILIDAGAPLPWKTPEEQPAWLTTSISRLGTSVPSFEEYTQRLKLAPFLGSYWNEYTDIYFEHDVHRKSDGSVKSKCYREGVIEEGQNYSEAALEQQWAKVQVPTLLLRAGQGLFTDNDQLLPEESVIAVQREIKDCRYVNFPTLNHYTIIFGVEGGPAREIRSFVDKG
;
A
#
# COMPACT_ATOMS: atom_id res chain seq x y z
N MET A 1 18.12 12.94 1.09
CA MET A 1 17.36 14.21 1.17
C MET A 1 15.95 13.88 0.80
N VAL A 2 15.01 14.09 1.71
CA VAL A 2 13.59 13.84 1.47
C VAL A 2 13.07 14.86 0.46
N LEU A 3 12.42 14.38 -0.61
CA LEU A 3 11.80 15.22 -1.62
C LEU A 3 10.44 15.72 -1.14
N ASN A 4 10.16 17.01 -1.32
CA ASN A 4 8.80 17.49 -1.16
C ASN A 4 7.96 17.05 -2.37
N PRO A 5 6.69 16.71 -2.17
CA PRO A 5 5.78 16.47 -3.28
C PRO A 5 5.63 17.75 -4.12
N VAL A 6 5.49 17.59 -5.43
CA VAL A 6 5.18 18.68 -6.35
C VAL A 6 3.69 19.00 -6.38
N ARG A 7 2.85 18.05 -5.92
CA ARG A 7 1.42 18.21 -5.67
C ARG A 7 1.03 17.47 -4.41
N ASP A 8 0.17 18.09 -3.63
CA ASP A 8 -0.49 17.56 -2.44
C ASP A 8 -1.90 18.14 -2.48
N GLU A 9 -2.82 17.44 -3.17
CA GLU A 9 -4.07 18.01 -3.67
C GLU A 9 -5.22 17.00 -3.56
N PHE A 10 -6.41 17.49 -3.86
CA PHE A 10 -7.63 16.68 -3.94
C PHE A 10 -8.15 16.63 -5.36
N ILE A 11 -8.71 15.48 -5.74
CA ILE A 11 -9.35 15.28 -7.03
C ILE A 11 -10.66 14.51 -6.88
N THR A 12 -11.69 14.94 -7.59
CA THR A 12 -12.95 14.19 -7.64
C THR A 12 -12.88 13.13 -8.74
N ALA A 13 -13.09 11.88 -8.36
CA ALA A 13 -13.16 10.74 -9.28
C ALA A 13 -14.45 9.94 -9.03
N GLY A 14 -15.36 9.99 -9.98
CA GLY A 14 -16.73 9.48 -9.80
C GLY A 14 -17.49 10.31 -8.76
N SER A 15 -17.99 9.68 -7.69
CA SER A 15 -18.72 10.33 -6.61
C SER A 15 -17.88 10.67 -5.38
N LEU A 16 -16.60 10.33 -5.38
CA LEU A 16 -15.70 10.53 -4.24
C LEU A 16 -14.60 11.54 -4.57
N THR A 17 -14.13 12.21 -3.53
CA THR A 17 -12.95 13.06 -3.55
C THR A 17 -11.79 12.30 -2.93
N PHE A 18 -10.71 12.17 -3.68
CA PHE A 18 -9.48 11.51 -3.23
C PHE A 18 -8.40 12.54 -2.98
N HIS A 19 -7.71 12.40 -1.88
CA HIS A 19 -6.44 13.06 -1.64
C HIS A 19 -5.34 12.30 -2.37
N TYR A 20 -4.43 13.01 -3.04
CA TYR A 20 -3.27 12.43 -3.69
C TYR A 20 -2.03 13.30 -3.58
N VAL A 21 -0.89 12.65 -3.60
CA VAL A 21 0.42 13.30 -3.67
C VAL A 21 1.14 12.87 -4.95
N GLN A 22 1.89 13.81 -5.53
CA GLN A 22 2.76 13.55 -6.67
C GLN A 22 4.18 13.99 -6.37
N TRP A 23 5.14 13.13 -6.66
CA TRP A 23 6.56 13.45 -6.70
C TRP A 23 7.07 13.31 -8.14
N GLY A 24 8.02 14.18 -8.53
CA GLY A 24 8.53 14.22 -9.89
C GLY A 24 7.56 14.77 -10.93
N GLU A 25 8.11 15.33 -12.00
CA GLU A 25 7.34 16.04 -13.04
C GLU A 25 7.47 15.42 -14.42
N ARG A 26 8.32 14.42 -14.59
CA ARG A 26 8.66 13.83 -15.89
C ARG A 26 8.70 12.30 -15.86
N GLY A 27 8.77 11.71 -17.04
CA GLY A 27 8.86 10.25 -17.22
C GLY A 27 7.51 9.52 -17.07
N SER A 28 7.58 8.20 -17.02
CA SER A 28 6.41 7.35 -16.95
C SER A 28 5.68 7.52 -15.62
N PRO A 29 4.35 7.53 -15.61
CA PRO A 29 3.59 7.59 -14.38
C PRO A 29 3.63 6.24 -13.64
N ILE A 30 3.92 6.30 -12.35
CA ILE A 30 3.81 5.19 -11.39
C ILE A 30 2.72 5.56 -10.40
N VAL A 31 1.67 4.73 -10.28
CA VAL A 31 0.57 4.95 -9.34
C VAL A 31 0.68 3.95 -8.20
N CYS A 32 0.78 4.48 -6.98
CA CYS A 32 1.05 3.73 -5.77
C CYS A 32 -0.22 3.60 -4.91
N MET A 33 -0.52 2.37 -4.46
CA MET A 33 -1.64 2.04 -3.60
C MET A 33 -1.15 1.43 -2.30
N HIS A 34 -1.54 2.04 -1.20
CA HIS A 34 -1.07 1.70 0.15
C HIS A 34 -1.84 0.53 0.80
N GLY A 35 -1.36 0.11 1.97
CA GLY A 35 -1.94 -0.99 2.77
C GLY A 35 -3.22 -0.61 3.53
N LEU A 36 -3.79 -1.59 4.22
CA LEU A 36 -5.10 -1.58 4.87
C LEU A 36 -5.36 -0.37 5.79
N THR A 37 -4.39 0.01 6.62
CA THR A 37 -4.51 1.11 7.58
C THR A 37 -3.52 2.24 7.32
N ALA A 38 -3.01 2.34 6.09
CA ALA A 38 -1.97 3.28 5.71
C ALA A 38 -2.53 4.55 5.04
N ASN A 39 -1.63 5.37 4.52
CA ASN A 39 -1.91 6.57 3.72
C ASN A 39 -0.84 6.73 2.62
N ALA A 40 -1.03 7.69 1.72
CA ALA A 40 -0.18 7.92 0.55
C ALA A 40 1.31 8.17 0.88
N PHE A 41 1.60 8.77 2.02
CA PHE A 41 2.98 9.11 2.42
C PHE A 41 3.83 7.90 2.83
N CYS A 42 3.25 6.69 2.94
CA CYS A 42 4.05 5.48 3.15
C CYS A 42 5.02 5.20 1.98
N PHE A 43 4.80 5.82 0.83
CA PHE A 43 5.66 5.67 -0.36
C PHE A 43 6.76 6.73 -0.47
N GLN A 44 6.91 7.64 0.50
CA GLN A 44 7.90 8.72 0.44
C GLN A 44 9.32 8.21 0.15
N ALA A 45 9.76 7.14 0.83
CA ALA A 45 11.10 6.59 0.63
C ALA A 45 11.32 6.04 -0.79
N LEU A 46 10.31 5.41 -1.38
CA LEU A 46 10.37 4.94 -2.77
C LEU A 46 10.30 6.11 -3.76
N ALA A 47 9.47 7.11 -3.44
CA ALA A 47 9.35 8.32 -4.26
C ALA A 47 10.66 9.11 -4.33
N ASP A 48 11.41 9.22 -3.25
CA ASP A 48 12.71 9.90 -3.21
C ASP A 48 13.74 9.32 -4.19
N ASP A 49 13.63 8.04 -4.49
CA ASP A 49 14.44 7.40 -5.51
C ASP A 49 13.80 7.55 -6.91
N LEU A 50 12.55 7.12 -7.07
CA LEU A 50 11.90 6.96 -8.38
C LEU A 50 11.56 8.31 -9.04
N ALA A 51 11.24 9.35 -8.25
CA ALA A 51 10.82 10.65 -8.76
C ALA A 51 11.91 11.45 -9.48
N ARG A 52 13.14 10.97 -9.50
CA ARG A 52 14.22 11.55 -10.31
C ARG A 52 13.93 11.46 -11.80
N ASP A 53 13.31 10.35 -12.22
CA ASP A 53 13.09 10.02 -13.63
C ASP A 53 11.64 9.66 -13.96
N HIS A 54 10.77 9.53 -12.93
CA HIS A 54 9.37 9.16 -13.07
C HIS A 54 8.45 10.12 -12.33
N ARG A 55 7.19 10.17 -12.75
CA ARG A 55 6.11 10.82 -12.00
C ARG A 55 5.49 9.79 -11.07
N VAL A 56 5.73 9.91 -9.77
CA VAL A 56 5.21 9.00 -8.75
C VAL A 56 3.96 9.61 -8.14
N TYR A 57 2.83 8.96 -8.29
CA TYR A 57 1.56 9.32 -7.69
C TYR A 57 1.24 8.33 -6.58
N ALA A 58 0.84 8.80 -5.43
CA ALA A 58 0.23 7.99 -4.39
C ALA A 58 -1.06 8.68 -3.94
N TYR A 59 -2.11 7.91 -3.69
CA TYR A 59 -3.37 8.47 -3.21
C TYR A 59 -3.87 7.72 -1.98
N ASP A 60 -4.62 8.43 -1.16
CA ASP A 60 -5.30 7.83 -0.03
C ASP A 60 -6.51 7.01 -0.54
N LEU A 61 -6.56 5.73 -0.23
CA LEU A 61 -7.72 4.89 -0.56
C LEU A 61 -8.99 5.46 0.11
N ARG A 62 -10.18 5.14 -0.43
CA ARG A 62 -11.43 5.46 0.27
C ARG A 62 -11.36 5.04 1.74
N GLY A 63 -11.84 5.88 2.65
CA GLY A 63 -11.80 5.60 4.09
C GLY A 63 -10.45 5.78 4.75
N ARG A 64 -9.41 6.19 4.04
CA ARG A 64 -8.04 6.36 4.57
C ARG A 64 -7.55 7.78 4.35
N GLY A 65 -6.55 8.19 5.13
CA GLY A 65 -5.93 9.49 5.03
C GLY A 65 -6.94 10.64 4.96
N ASP A 66 -6.78 11.50 3.97
CA ASP A 66 -7.65 12.66 3.75
C ASP A 66 -8.71 12.44 2.65
N SER A 67 -8.77 11.26 2.03
CA SER A 67 -9.84 10.89 1.09
C SER A 67 -11.19 10.73 1.76
N ASP A 68 -12.27 10.80 0.97
CA ASP A 68 -13.64 10.59 1.42
C ASP A 68 -13.82 9.24 2.13
N LYS A 69 -14.73 9.23 3.12
CA LYS A 69 -15.02 8.10 3.99
C LYS A 69 -16.49 7.71 3.88
N PRO A 70 -16.92 7.09 2.76
CA PRO A 70 -18.28 6.61 2.62
C PRO A 70 -18.61 5.61 3.74
N GLU A 71 -19.88 5.53 4.11
CA GLU A 71 -20.33 4.64 5.19
C GLU A 71 -20.13 3.16 4.86
N HIS A 72 -20.22 2.80 3.57
CA HIS A 72 -20.08 1.44 3.04
C HIS A 72 -19.31 1.39 1.71
N GLY A 73 -19.01 0.20 1.25
CA GLY A 73 -18.37 -0.06 -0.03
C GLY A 73 -16.86 -0.23 0.08
N TYR A 74 -16.44 -1.11 0.98
CA TYR A 74 -15.03 -1.42 1.19
C TYR A 74 -14.75 -2.86 0.77
N SER A 75 -14.21 -3.03 -0.43
CA SER A 75 -13.71 -4.31 -0.96
C SER A 75 -12.70 -4.08 -2.08
N VAL A 76 -11.86 -5.07 -2.36
CA VAL A 76 -10.85 -5.00 -3.42
C VAL A 76 -11.46 -4.66 -4.79
N PRO A 77 -12.58 -5.25 -5.23
CA PRO A 77 -13.23 -4.86 -6.47
C PRO A 77 -13.65 -3.39 -6.53
N ILE A 78 -14.21 -2.86 -5.42
CA ILE A 78 -14.66 -1.47 -5.36
C ILE A 78 -13.47 -0.51 -5.39
N HIS A 79 -12.36 -0.81 -4.70
CA HIS A 79 -11.13 -0.03 -4.81
C HIS A 79 -10.55 -0.05 -6.22
N ALA A 80 -10.65 -1.17 -6.94
CA ALA A 80 -10.22 -1.24 -8.34
C ALA A 80 -11.06 -0.35 -9.26
N ASP A 81 -12.37 -0.26 -9.02
CA ASP A 81 -13.25 0.68 -9.73
C ASP A 81 -12.92 2.14 -9.40
N ASP A 82 -12.56 2.43 -8.15
CA ASP A 82 -12.07 3.76 -7.79
C ASP A 82 -10.77 4.12 -8.51
N LEU A 83 -9.84 3.17 -8.56
CA LEU A 83 -8.58 3.37 -9.28
C LEU A 83 -8.84 3.69 -10.77
N LEU A 84 -9.75 2.96 -11.42
CA LEU A 84 -10.09 3.24 -12.82
C LEU A 84 -10.57 4.68 -13.01
N LYS A 85 -11.48 5.15 -12.15
CA LYS A 85 -12.00 6.52 -12.19
C LYS A 85 -10.92 7.56 -11.86
N LEU A 86 -10.01 7.23 -10.93
CA LEU A 86 -8.90 8.09 -10.56
C LEU A 86 -7.90 8.27 -11.70
N LEU A 87 -7.57 7.17 -12.41
CA LEU A 87 -6.69 7.23 -13.58
C LEU A 87 -7.28 8.12 -14.68
N ASP A 88 -8.58 8.02 -14.92
CA ASP A 88 -9.30 8.86 -15.87
C ASP A 88 -9.27 10.34 -15.44
N ALA A 89 -9.60 10.63 -14.18
CA ALA A 89 -9.61 11.99 -13.64
C ALA A 89 -8.21 12.65 -13.66
N LEU A 90 -7.14 11.88 -13.42
CA LEU A 90 -5.74 12.34 -13.49
C LEU A 90 -5.17 12.34 -14.91
N HIS A 91 -5.93 11.89 -15.91
CA HIS A 91 -5.48 11.71 -17.30
C HIS A 91 -4.20 10.87 -17.41
N LEU A 92 -4.14 9.76 -16.67
CA LEU A 92 -3.00 8.84 -16.65
C LEU A 92 -3.28 7.63 -17.53
N GLU A 93 -2.65 7.60 -18.70
CA GLU A 93 -2.76 6.48 -19.63
C GLU A 93 -1.74 5.40 -19.34
N ARG A 94 -2.20 4.18 -19.12
CA ARG A 94 -1.40 2.97 -18.91
C ARG A 94 -0.21 3.15 -17.94
N PRO A 95 -0.44 3.64 -16.71
CA PRO A 95 0.62 3.80 -15.72
C PRO A 95 1.24 2.44 -15.33
N ILE A 96 2.37 2.50 -14.65
CA ILE A 96 2.87 1.39 -13.87
C ILE A 96 2.09 1.39 -12.55
N LEU A 97 1.50 0.27 -12.17
CA LEU A 97 0.84 0.14 -10.87
C LEU A 97 1.78 -0.48 -9.84
N LEU A 98 1.85 0.14 -8.68
CA LEU A 98 2.64 -0.31 -7.56
C LEU A 98 1.75 -0.40 -6.32
N GLY A 99 1.54 -1.61 -5.81
CA GLY A 99 0.74 -1.82 -4.62
C GLY A 99 1.53 -2.44 -3.48
N HIS A 100 1.28 -1.98 -2.25
CA HIS A 100 1.77 -2.59 -1.03
C HIS A 100 0.62 -3.18 -0.22
N SER A 101 0.75 -4.41 0.26
CA SER A 101 -0.27 -5.03 1.13
C SER A 101 -1.65 -5.06 0.46
N LEU A 102 -2.69 -4.48 1.05
CA LEU A 102 -4.01 -4.32 0.40
C LEU A 102 -3.89 -3.68 -0.98
N GLY A 103 -3.05 -2.66 -1.13
CA GLY A 103 -2.80 -2.03 -2.43
C GLY A 103 -2.25 -2.99 -3.49
N ALA A 104 -1.49 -4.01 -3.10
CA ALA A 104 -1.04 -5.04 -4.03
C ALA A 104 -2.19 -5.95 -4.49
N LEU A 105 -3.14 -6.25 -3.60
CA LEU A 105 -4.35 -7.03 -3.95
C LEU A 105 -5.25 -6.24 -4.91
N ILE A 106 -5.42 -4.94 -4.67
CA ILE A 106 -6.15 -4.03 -5.56
C ILE A 106 -5.48 -3.98 -6.93
N SER A 107 -4.14 -3.81 -6.97
CA SER A 107 -3.37 -3.74 -8.21
C SER A 107 -3.46 -5.03 -9.02
N LEU A 108 -3.38 -6.18 -8.34
CA LEU A 108 -3.52 -7.51 -8.95
C LEU A 108 -4.92 -7.68 -9.56
N TYR A 109 -5.96 -7.38 -8.79
CA TYR A 109 -7.34 -7.46 -9.25
C TYR A 109 -7.57 -6.53 -10.45
N PHE A 110 -7.07 -5.29 -10.37
CA PHE A 110 -7.15 -4.32 -11.47
C PHE A 110 -6.44 -4.84 -12.73
N ALA A 111 -5.22 -5.37 -12.60
CA ALA A 111 -4.47 -5.90 -13.74
C ALA A 111 -5.18 -7.08 -14.43
N ALA A 112 -5.92 -7.88 -13.67
CA ALA A 112 -6.68 -9.01 -14.20
C ALA A 112 -7.97 -8.58 -14.93
N HIS A 113 -8.61 -7.48 -14.52
CA HIS A 113 -9.89 -7.02 -15.05
C HIS A 113 -9.75 -5.89 -16.07
N TYR A 114 -8.69 -5.10 -15.98
CA TYR A 114 -8.40 -3.94 -16.84
C TYR A 114 -7.00 -4.02 -17.47
N PRO A 115 -6.62 -5.13 -18.14
CA PRO A 115 -5.23 -5.38 -18.57
C PRO A 115 -4.70 -4.34 -19.57
N GLN A 116 -5.58 -3.59 -20.23
CA GLN A 116 -5.19 -2.54 -21.18
C GLN A 116 -4.95 -1.18 -20.49
N GLN A 117 -5.28 -1.04 -19.20
CA GLN A 117 -5.20 0.21 -18.46
C GLN A 117 -3.88 0.41 -17.70
N LEU A 118 -2.98 -0.56 -17.76
CA LEU A 118 -1.67 -0.46 -17.14
C LEU A 118 -0.57 -0.98 -18.06
N SER A 119 0.69 -0.62 -17.77
CA SER A 119 1.85 -1.07 -18.54
C SER A 119 2.67 -2.14 -17.81
N LYS A 120 2.80 -2.05 -16.50
CA LYS A 120 3.55 -2.97 -15.63
C LYS A 120 2.85 -3.06 -14.26
N LEU A 121 3.10 -4.16 -13.54
CA LEU A 121 2.55 -4.41 -12.22
C LEU A 121 3.69 -4.66 -11.21
N ILE A 122 3.62 -3.99 -10.05
CA ILE A 122 4.56 -4.19 -8.95
C ILE A 122 3.76 -4.52 -7.70
N LEU A 123 4.00 -5.70 -7.14
CA LEU A 123 3.34 -6.21 -5.94
C LEU A 123 4.37 -6.26 -4.81
N ILE A 124 4.15 -5.49 -3.74
CA ILE A 124 5.02 -5.45 -2.58
C ILE A 124 4.35 -6.17 -1.41
N ASP A 125 4.93 -7.28 -1.05
CA ASP A 125 4.63 -8.13 0.11
C ASP A 125 3.16 -8.54 0.25
N ALA A 126 2.48 -8.72 -0.87
CA ALA A 126 1.17 -9.35 -1.02
C ALA A 126 0.94 -9.71 -2.49
N GLY A 127 -0.15 -10.41 -2.81
CA GLY A 127 -0.51 -10.85 -4.16
C GLY A 127 -1.14 -12.25 -4.16
N ALA A 128 -1.37 -12.80 -2.98
CA ALA A 128 -2.00 -14.10 -2.75
C ALA A 128 -3.09 -13.97 -1.66
N PRO A 129 -3.97 -14.96 -1.50
CA PRO A 129 -4.86 -15.02 -0.35
C PRO A 129 -4.10 -14.92 0.97
N LEU A 130 -4.74 -14.30 1.95
CA LEU A 130 -4.16 -14.18 3.29
C LEU A 130 -3.88 -15.58 3.88
N PRO A 131 -2.79 -15.74 4.64
CA PRO A 131 -2.41 -17.05 5.19
C PRO A 131 -3.31 -17.53 6.35
N TRP A 132 -4.37 -16.80 6.68
CA TRP A 132 -5.37 -17.17 7.69
C TRP A 132 -6.78 -17.15 7.10
N LYS A 133 -7.65 -18.01 7.62
CA LYS A 133 -9.03 -18.21 7.12
C LYS A 133 -10.09 -17.72 8.09
N THR A 134 -9.77 -17.62 9.37
CA THR A 134 -10.72 -17.19 10.43
C THR A 134 -10.15 -16.01 11.20
N PRO A 135 -11.00 -15.21 11.87
CA PRO A 135 -10.55 -14.11 12.71
C PRO A 135 -9.59 -14.54 13.84
N GLU A 136 -9.74 -15.76 14.36
CA GLU A 136 -8.91 -16.32 15.43
C GLU A 136 -7.50 -16.66 14.95
N GLU A 137 -7.34 -16.94 13.66
CA GLU A 137 -6.05 -17.21 13.02
C GLU A 137 -5.31 -15.92 12.65
N GLN A 138 -5.95 -14.76 12.75
CA GLN A 138 -5.34 -13.49 12.40
C GLN A 138 -4.12 -13.19 13.30
N PRO A 139 -3.01 -12.76 12.71
CA PRO A 139 -1.81 -12.49 13.49
C PRO A 139 -2.01 -11.28 14.41
N ALA A 140 -1.37 -11.32 15.58
CA ALA A 140 -1.49 -10.28 16.60
C ALA A 140 -1.11 -8.87 16.09
N TRP A 141 -0.18 -8.78 15.14
CA TRP A 141 0.20 -7.49 14.55
C TRP A 141 -0.96 -6.82 13.79
N LEU A 142 -1.81 -7.59 13.13
CA LEU A 142 -2.99 -7.04 12.43
C LEU A 142 -4.00 -6.50 13.43
N THR A 143 -4.32 -7.29 14.47
CA THR A 143 -5.19 -6.86 15.56
C THR A 143 -4.67 -5.58 16.23
N THR A 144 -3.36 -5.50 16.49
CA THR A 144 -2.70 -4.32 17.05
C THR A 144 -2.86 -3.11 16.13
N SER A 145 -2.65 -3.28 14.84
CA SER A 145 -2.78 -2.20 13.85
C SER A 145 -4.21 -1.66 13.75
N ILE A 146 -5.21 -2.53 13.87
CA ILE A 146 -6.64 -2.13 13.82
C ILE A 146 -7.09 -1.51 15.15
N SER A 147 -6.58 -1.98 16.30
CA SER A 147 -7.01 -1.53 17.62
C SER A 147 -6.75 -0.05 17.90
N ARG A 148 -5.74 0.55 17.23
CA ARG A 148 -5.45 1.99 17.32
C ARG A 148 -6.50 2.87 16.63
N LEU A 149 -7.30 2.30 15.72
CA LEU A 149 -8.25 3.05 14.91
C LEU A 149 -9.48 3.45 15.73
N GLY A 150 -9.99 4.64 15.45
CA GLY A 150 -11.17 5.14 16.14
C GLY A 150 -10.90 5.74 17.53
N THR A 151 -9.71 5.53 18.12
CA THR A 151 -9.35 5.99 19.46
C THR A 151 -8.55 7.30 19.39
N SER A 152 -8.88 8.26 20.27
CA SER A 152 -8.07 9.48 20.43
C SER A 152 -6.95 9.25 21.45
N VAL A 153 -5.79 9.83 21.18
CA VAL A 153 -4.60 9.81 22.04
C VAL A 153 -4.28 11.25 22.45
N PRO A 154 -3.86 11.53 23.70
CA PRO A 154 -3.69 12.89 24.22
C PRO A 154 -2.76 13.78 23.41
N SER A 155 -1.73 13.24 22.76
CA SER A 155 -0.80 14.00 21.93
C SER A 155 -0.21 13.17 20.80
N PHE A 156 0.38 13.82 19.81
CA PHE A 156 1.10 13.14 18.73
C PHE A 156 2.36 12.45 19.24
N GLU A 157 3.02 13.02 20.24
CA GLU A 157 4.18 12.39 20.86
C GLU A 157 3.80 11.05 21.52
N GLU A 158 2.72 11.02 22.30
CA GLU A 158 2.24 9.77 22.91
C GLU A 158 1.79 8.77 21.84
N TYR A 159 1.15 9.23 20.77
CA TYR A 159 0.76 8.39 19.64
C TYR A 159 1.98 7.69 19.02
N THR A 160 3.02 8.42 18.70
CA THR A 160 4.24 7.87 18.10
C THR A 160 5.04 7.01 19.09
N GLN A 161 5.09 7.38 20.39
CA GLN A 161 5.73 6.54 21.41
C GLN A 161 5.07 5.16 21.51
N ARG A 162 3.74 5.08 21.47
CA ARG A 162 3.02 3.78 21.46
C ARG A 162 3.38 2.93 20.24
N LEU A 163 3.50 3.54 19.07
CA LEU A 163 3.89 2.84 17.84
C LEU A 163 5.36 2.35 17.88
N LYS A 164 6.25 3.13 18.49
CA LYS A 164 7.66 2.75 18.68
C LYS A 164 7.86 1.57 19.63
N LEU A 165 6.84 1.19 20.41
CA LEU A 165 6.88 -0.03 21.21
C LEU A 165 6.73 -1.31 20.37
N ALA A 166 6.20 -1.23 19.15
CA ALA A 166 6.11 -2.37 18.25
C ALA A 166 7.51 -2.74 17.73
N PRO A 167 8.04 -3.95 18.01
CA PRO A 167 9.42 -4.32 17.70
C PRO A 167 9.70 -4.31 16.18
N PHE A 168 8.70 -4.62 15.39
CA PHE A 168 8.78 -4.65 13.93
C PHE A 168 8.83 -3.26 13.27
N LEU A 169 8.61 -2.18 14.05
CA LEU A 169 8.59 -0.80 13.56
C LEU A 169 9.54 0.09 14.35
N GLY A 170 9.52 0.03 15.68
CA GLY A 170 10.25 0.95 16.54
C GLY A 170 11.77 0.91 16.35
N SER A 171 12.33 -0.29 16.19
CA SER A 171 13.76 -0.48 15.93
C SER A 171 14.24 0.05 14.57
N TYR A 172 13.30 0.31 13.66
CA TYR A 172 13.55 0.79 12.29
C TYR A 172 13.05 2.21 12.06
N TRP A 173 12.63 2.91 13.12
CA TRP A 173 12.06 4.25 13.03
C TRP A 173 13.05 5.23 12.40
N ASN A 174 12.60 5.98 11.41
CA ASN A 174 13.41 6.91 10.64
C ASN A 174 12.56 8.12 10.17
N GLU A 175 13.15 9.04 9.40
CA GLU A 175 12.48 10.22 8.88
C GLU A 175 11.23 9.89 8.03
N TYR A 176 11.21 8.76 7.31
CA TYR A 176 10.05 8.36 6.50
C TYR A 176 8.88 7.87 7.35
N THR A 177 9.16 7.21 8.47
CA THR A 177 8.12 6.84 9.43
C THR A 177 7.58 8.06 10.17
N ASP A 178 8.41 9.07 10.47
CA ASP A 178 7.94 10.34 11.03
C ASP A 178 6.98 11.04 10.07
N ILE A 179 7.34 11.20 8.78
CA ILE A 179 6.48 11.79 7.75
C ILE A 179 5.17 11.01 7.63
N TYR A 180 5.24 9.69 7.51
CA TYR A 180 4.07 8.84 7.38
C TYR A 180 3.06 9.03 8.52
N PHE A 181 3.53 8.99 9.78
CA PHE A 181 2.66 9.12 10.95
C PHE A 181 2.18 10.55 11.18
N GLU A 182 2.93 11.57 10.77
CA GLU A 182 2.46 12.94 10.77
C GLU A 182 1.20 13.11 9.89
N HIS A 183 1.17 12.43 8.75
CA HIS A 183 0.02 12.43 7.83
C HIS A 183 -1.09 11.44 8.21
N ASP A 184 -0.82 10.47 9.11
CA ASP A 184 -1.83 9.49 9.57
C ASP A 184 -2.86 10.10 10.53
N VAL A 185 -2.58 11.22 11.19
CA VAL A 185 -3.42 11.72 12.26
C VAL A 185 -4.16 13.00 11.94
N HIS A 186 -5.38 13.07 12.42
CA HIS A 186 -6.12 14.33 12.59
C HIS A 186 -5.82 14.90 13.98
N ARG A 187 -5.40 16.18 14.03
CA ARG A 187 -5.15 16.93 15.28
C ARG A 187 -6.38 17.71 15.67
N LYS A 188 -6.81 17.57 16.93
CA LYS A 188 -7.92 18.34 17.49
C LYS A 188 -7.41 19.61 18.17
N SER A 189 -8.34 20.53 18.45
CA SER A 189 -8.04 21.82 19.12
C SER A 189 -7.51 21.65 20.55
N ASP A 190 -7.82 20.53 21.22
CA ASP A 190 -7.33 20.18 22.55
C ASP A 190 -5.93 19.53 22.54
N GLY A 191 -5.30 19.41 21.38
CA GLY A 191 -3.99 18.78 21.19
C GLY A 191 -4.05 17.26 21.01
N SER A 192 -5.20 16.64 21.26
CA SER A 192 -5.37 15.20 21.04
C SER A 192 -5.33 14.85 19.54
N VAL A 193 -4.91 13.63 19.24
CA VAL A 193 -4.81 13.12 17.88
C VAL A 193 -5.59 11.82 17.72
N LYS A 194 -6.04 11.57 16.50
CA LYS A 194 -6.75 10.34 16.11
C LYS A 194 -6.33 9.97 14.70
N SER A 195 -6.10 8.66 14.44
CA SER A 195 -5.83 8.20 13.08
C SER A 195 -6.96 8.61 12.13
N LYS A 196 -6.60 9.07 10.94
CA LYS A 196 -7.54 9.43 9.86
C LYS A 196 -8.18 8.20 9.23
N CYS A 197 -7.64 7.00 9.44
CA CYS A 197 -8.17 5.76 8.91
C CYS A 197 -9.55 5.44 9.52
N TYR A 198 -10.54 5.19 8.66
CA TYR A 198 -11.92 4.88 9.05
C TYR A 198 -12.03 3.41 9.48
N ARG A 199 -12.23 3.19 10.78
CA ARG A 199 -12.20 1.87 11.41
C ARG A 199 -13.26 0.93 10.85
N GLU A 200 -14.48 1.42 10.68
CA GLU A 200 -15.61 0.65 10.17
C GLU A 200 -15.38 0.17 8.75
N GLY A 201 -14.78 1.01 7.90
CA GLY A 201 -14.36 0.63 6.54
C GLY A 201 -13.28 -0.45 6.54
N VAL A 202 -12.33 -0.43 7.48
CA VAL A 202 -11.32 -1.50 7.63
C VAL A 202 -11.97 -2.83 8.04
N ILE A 203 -12.98 -2.79 8.90
CA ILE A 203 -13.72 -3.99 9.33
C ILE A 203 -14.50 -4.57 8.14
N GLU A 204 -15.21 -3.73 7.39
CA GLU A 204 -15.96 -4.13 6.20
C GLU A 204 -15.03 -4.72 5.13
N GLU A 205 -13.85 -4.13 4.91
CA GLU A 205 -12.82 -4.64 4.01
C GLU A 205 -12.43 -6.09 4.36
N GLY A 206 -12.24 -6.37 5.65
CA GLY A 206 -11.93 -7.72 6.13
C GLY A 206 -13.08 -8.72 5.90
N GLN A 207 -14.34 -8.29 6.01
CA GLN A 207 -15.52 -9.11 5.74
C GLN A 207 -15.68 -9.43 4.26
N ASN A 208 -15.35 -8.48 3.38
CA ASN A 208 -15.50 -8.58 1.93
C ASN A 208 -14.22 -9.11 1.23
N TYR A 209 -13.19 -9.49 1.98
CA TYR A 209 -11.90 -9.89 1.43
C TYR A 209 -11.99 -11.01 0.38
N SER A 210 -12.88 -11.99 0.59
CA SER A 210 -13.07 -13.13 -0.32
C SER A 210 -13.66 -12.74 -1.69
N GLU A 211 -14.28 -11.57 -1.83
CA GLU A 211 -14.86 -11.10 -3.10
C GLU A 211 -13.81 -10.94 -4.20
N ALA A 212 -12.56 -10.70 -3.83
CA ALA A 212 -11.47 -10.56 -4.78
C ALA A 212 -11.12 -11.86 -5.52
N ALA A 213 -11.42 -13.03 -4.94
CA ALA A 213 -11.09 -14.35 -5.50
C ALA A 213 -9.68 -14.39 -6.12
N LEU A 214 -8.67 -13.98 -5.36
CA LEU A 214 -7.31 -13.61 -5.84
C LEU A 214 -6.64 -14.71 -6.66
N GLU A 215 -6.78 -15.99 -6.26
CA GLU A 215 -6.20 -17.11 -7.01
C GLU A 215 -6.74 -17.23 -8.44
N GLN A 216 -7.97 -16.77 -8.68
CA GLN A 216 -8.58 -16.77 -10.01
C GLN A 216 -8.12 -15.59 -10.88
N GLN A 217 -7.35 -14.66 -10.31
CA GLN A 217 -6.88 -13.47 -11.02
C GLN A 217 -5.50 -13.68 -11.66
N TRP A 218 -4.64 -14.50 -11.07
CA TRP A 218 -3.24 -14.63 -11.47
C TRP A 218 -3.06 -14.93 -12.97
N ALA A 219 -3.75 -15.93 -13.50
CA ALA A 219 -3.65 -16.33 -14.91
C ALA A 219 -4.18 -15.28 -15.91
N LYS A 220 -4.90 -14.26 -15.41
CA LYS A 220 -5.45 -13.17 -16.25
C LYS A 220 -4.48 -11.99 -16.36
N VAL A 221 -3.44 -11.92 -15.55
CA VAL A 221 -2.42 -10.86 -15.60
C VAL A 221 -1.61 -11.01 -16.89
N GLN A 222 -1.60 -9.96 -17.71
CA GLN A 222 -0.99 -9.95 -19.04
C GLN A 222 0.23 -9.03 -19.15
N VAL A 223 0.55 -8.28 -18.09
CA VAL A 223 1.66 -7.31 -18.09
C VAL A 223 2.86 -7.86 -17.31
N PRO A 224 4.08 -7.40 -17.63
CA PRO A 224 5.25 -7.72 -16.81
C PRO A 224 4.99 -7.39 -15.35
N THR A 225 5.31 -8.32 -14.47
CA THR A 225 5.04 -8.23 -13.04
C THR A 225 6.32 -8.39 -12.22
N LEU A 226 6.49 -7.52 -11.22
CA LEU A 226 7.53 -7.65 -10.20
C LEU A 226 6.88 -7.95 -8.85
N LEU A 227 7.25 -9.07 -8.24
CA LEU A 227 6.81 -9.47 -6.90
C LEU A 227 7.97 -9.31 -5.92
N LEU A 228 7.83 -8.42 -4.95
CA LEU A 228 8.77 -8.20 -3.86
C LEU A 228 8.21 -8.79 -2.57
N ARG A 229 9.00 -9.58 -1.86
CA ARG A 229 8.63 -10.20 -0.59
C ARG A 229 9.50 -9.70 0.55
N ALA A 230 8.87 -9.40 1.67
CA ALA A 230 9.54 -9.22 2.95
C ALA A 230 9.71 -10.59 3.62
N GLY A 231 10.96 -11.02 3.79
CA GLY A 231 11.26 -12.36 4.31
C GLY A 231 11.20 -12.46 5.84
N GLN A 232 11.28 -11.33 6.55
CA GLN A 232 11.21 -11.29 8.00
C GLN A 232 9.76 -11.15 8.47
N GLY A 233 9.36 -11.96 9.46
CA GLY A 233 8.09 -11.80 10.15
C GLY A 233 8.06 -10.57 11.05
N LEU A 234 6.91 -10.28 11.65
CA LEU A 234 6.68 -9.09 12.48
C LEU A 234 6.86 -9.37 13.97
N PHE A 235 6.19 -10.40 14.49
CA PHE A 235 6.32 -10.84 15.89
C PHE A 235 7.01 -12.19 16.01
N THR A 236 6.95 -13.01 14.97
CA THR A 236 7.56 -14.33 14.91
C THR A 236 8.25 -14.53 13.56
N ASP A 237 9.10 -15.56 13.46
CA ASP A 237 9.77 -15.90 12.20
C ASP A 237 8.80 -16.46 11.14
N ASN A 238 7.54 -16.74 11.49
CA ASN A 238 6.56 -17.43 10.64
C ASN A 238 5.25 -16.67 10.45
N ASP A 239 5.20 -15.38 10.75
CA ASP A 239 4.00 -14.54 10.58
C ASP A 239 4.08 -13.57 9.39
N GLN A 240 4.84 -13.94 8.35
CA GLN A 240 4.90 -13.19 7.08
C GLN A 240 3.51 -13.14 6.43
N LEU A 241 3.16 -11.99 5.85
CA LEU A 241 1.92 -11.81 5.10
C LEU A 241 1.93 -12.61 3.79
N LEU A 242 3.11 -12.75 3.16
CA LEU A 242 3.30 -13.49 1.92
C LEU A 242 4.25 -14.68 2.16
N PRO A 243 3.73 -15.86 2.54
CA PRO A 243 4.53 -17.07 2.71
C PRO A 243 5.17 -17.53 1.39
N GLU A 244 6.27 -18.28 1.47
CA GLU A 244 7.02 -18.74 0.29
C GLU A 244 6.18 -19.64 -0.64
N GLU A 245 5.31 -20.50 -0.10
CA GLU A 245 4.40 -21.32 -0.88
C GLU A 245 3.42 -20.48 -1.72
N SER A 246 2.99 -19.32 -1.19
CA SER A 246 2.14 -18.37 -1.93
C SER A 246 2.91 -17.72 -3.08
N VAL A 247 4.19 -17.38 -2.88
CA VAL A 247 5.06 -16.85 -3.93
C VAL A 247 5.19 -17.86 -5.08
N ILE A 248 5.47 -19.13 -4.76
CA ILE A 248 5.58 -20.20 -5.75
C ILE A 248 4.29 -20.32 -6.57
N ALA A 249 3.12 -20.23 -5.92
CA ALA A 249 1.84 -20.28 -6.61
C ALA A 249 1.64 -19.09 -7.56
N VAL A 250 1.92 -17.86 -7.10
CA VAL A 250 1.83 -16.64 -7.91
C VAL A 250 2.75 -16.71 -9.13
N GLN A 251 4.03 -17.13 -8.94
CA GLN A 251 5.00 -17.22 -10.04
C GLN A 251 4.63 -18.29 -11.07
N ARG A 252 3.97 -19.37 -10.65
CA ARG A 252 3.52 -20.41 -11.57
C ARG A 252 2.41 -19.92 -12.49
N GLU A 253 1.52 -19.08 -12.00
CA GLU A 253 0.30 -18.67 -12.70
C GLU A 253 0.47 -17.35 -13.47
N ILE A 254 1.27 -16.39 -12.98
CA ILE A 254 1.60 -15.16 -13.70
C ILE A 254 2.81 -15.42 -14.59
N LYS A 255 2.59 -15.46 -15.91
CA LYS A 255 3.59 -15.89 -16.90
C LYS A 255 4.89 -15.06 -16.92
N ASP A 256 4.80 -13.75 -16.76
CA ASP A 256 5.93 -12.82 -16.75
C ASP A 256 6.05 -12.21 -15.35
N CYS A 257 6.48 -13.02 -14.38
CA CYS A 257 6.63 -12.64 -12.99
C CYS A 257 8.08 -12.78 -12.53
N ARG A 258 8.74 -11.64 -12.32
CA ARG A 258 10.05 -11.55 -11.64
C ARG A 258 9.80 -11.48 -10.13
N TYR A 259 10.48 -12.31 -9.37
CA TYR A 259 10.43 -12.34 -7.90
C TYR A 259 11.75 -11.93 -7.28
N VAL A 260 11.67 -11.15 -6.18
CA VAL A 260 12.82 -10.79 -5.33
C VAL A 260 12.41 -10.88 -3.87
N ASN A 261 13.22 -11.62 -3.07
CA ASN A 261 13.05 -11.71 -1.62
C ASN A 261 14.03 -10.79 -0.90
N PHE A 262 13.55 -10.13 0.15
CA PHE A 262 14.34 -9.30 1.08
C PHE A 262 14.30 -9.94 2.47
N PRO A 263 15.23 -10.84 2.80
CA PRO A 263 15.16 -11.66 4.01
C PRO A 263 15.33 -10.85 5.31
N THR A 264 15.88 -9.65 5.22
CA THR A 264 16.15 -8.73 6.35
C THR A 264 15.05 -7.70 6.57
N LEU A 265 14.09 -7.62 5.65
CA LEU A 265 12.98 -6.66 5.71
C LEU A 265 11.68 -7.35 6.11
N ASN A 266 10.85 -6.66 6.88
CA ASN A 266 9.50 -7.06 7.22
C ASN A 266 8.46 -6.26 6.42
N HIS A 267 7.18 -6.57 6.63
CA HIS A 267 6.04 -5.97 5.93
C HIS A 267 6.03 -4.43 5.91
N TYR A 268 6.56 -3.77 6.93
CA TYR A 268 6.64 -2.30 7.00
C TYR A 268 7.97 -1.77 6.45
N THR A 269 9.07 -2.39 6.85
CA THR A 269 10.41 -1.89 6.53
C THR A 269 10.75 -1.96 5.03
N ILE A 270 10.07 -2.83 4.29
CA ILE A 270 10.24 -2.97 2.84
C ILE A 270 9.88 -1.69 2.06
N ILE A 271 9.02 -0.82 2.61
CA ILE A 271 8.61 0.45 1.97
C ILE A 271 9.18 1.69 2.69
N PHE A 272 9.65 1.59 3.94
CA PHE A 272 10.08 2.73 4.73
C PHE A 272 11.58 3.08 4.60
N GLY A 273 12.24 2.64 3.53
CA GLY A 273 13.60 3.08 3.21
C GLY A 273 14.69 2.59 4.18
N VAL A 274 14.43 1.54 4.96
CA VAL A 274 15.41 0.93 5.87
C VAL A 274 16.60 0.38 5.09
N GLU A 275 16.34 -0.18 3.90
CA GLU A 275 17.36 -0.59 2.94
C GLU A 275 17.01 -0.07 1.54
N GLY A 276 18.02 0.32 0.76
CA GLY A 276 17.82 0.79 -0.61
C GLY A 276 17.56 -0.33 -1.64
N GLY A 277 17.47 -1.59 -1.21
CA GLY A 277 17.25 -2.75 -2.08
C GLY A 277 15.93 -2.69 -2.85
N PRO A 278 14.79 -2.52 -2.18
CA PRO A 278 13.49 -2.46 -2.84
C PRO A 278 13.42 -1.36 -3.92
N ALA A 279 13.86 -0.14 -3.61
CA ALA A 279 13.84 0.98 -4.56
C ALA A 279 14.71 0.68 -5.80
N ARG A 280 15.90 0.09 -5.63
CA ARG A 280 16.76 -0.32 -6.76
C ARG A 280 16.12 -1.38 -7.65
N GLU A 281 15.47 -2.38 -7.06
CA GLU A 281 14.80 -3.43 -7.83
C GLU A 281 13.59 -2.89 -8.60
N ILE A 282 12.81 -2.01 -7.97
CA ILE A 282 11.70 -1.32 -8.63
C ILE A 282 12.22 -0.47 -9.79
N ARG A 283 13.24 0.37 -9.57
CA ARG A 283 13.86 1.19 -10.62
C ARG A 283 14.35 0.31 -11.77
N SER A 284 15.13 -0.74 -11.49
CA SER A 284 15.61 -1.67 -12.50
C SER A 284 14.48 -2.32 -13.33
N PHE A 285 13.32 -2.53 -12.73
CA PHE A 285 12.17 -3.10 -13.43
C PHE A 285 11.41 -2.05 -14.25
N VAL A 286 11.25 -0.86 -13.72
CA VAL A 286 10.53 0.25 -14.37
C VAL A 286 11.29 0.73 -15.60
N ASP A 287 12.61 0.89 -15.51
CA ASP A 287 13.48 1.41 -16.58
C ASP A 287 13.70 0.42 -17.75
N LYS A 288 13.47 -0.87 -17.55
CA LYS A 288 13.47 -1.83 -18.65
C LYS A 288 12.22 -1.63 -19.50
N GLY A 289 12.43 -1.16 -20.72
CA GLY A 289 11.40 -0.86 -21.73
C GLY A 289 10.52 -2.04 -22.11
#